data_87fdea765b9cc86e44cbd88f99ee072a
#
_entry.id   87fdea765b9cc86e44cbd88f99ee072a
#
_cell.length_a   1.000
_cell.length_b   1.000
_cell.length_c   1.000
_cell.angle_alpha   90.00
_cell.angle_beta   90.00
_cell.angle_gamma   90.00
#
_symmetry.space_group_name_H-M   'P 1'
#
loop_
_entity.id
_entity.type
_entity.pdbx_description
1 polymer ?
#
loop_
_entity_poly.entity_id
_entity_poly.type
_entity_poly.pdbx_seq_one_letter_code
_entity_poly.pdbx_strand_id
1 'polypeptide(L)'
;DICREFDVTLSLGDGLRPGALADACDPAQIAELQVLSELARRAIDGGVQVMLEGPGHVPLAQVQTQIRLQKEMTGGLPFYVLGPIVTDVAPGYDHITSAIGGAIAAAAGADFLCYVTPSEHLSLPNAEDVWTGVVATRIAAHAADIAKGLPGAADWDRRMSEARAAQDWKTQIELCIDPHLAQQKRSAGKSQNEDVCSMCGDYCVFKVRKDRAIGVRKP
;
A
#
# COMPACT_ATOMS: atom_id res chain seq x y z
N ASP A 1 24.20 6.91 22.48
CA ASP A 1 25.58 6.48 22.17
C ASP A 1 25.58 5.24 21.28
N ILE A 2 24.93 4.12 21.66
CA ILE A 2 24.92 2.86 20.88
C ILE A 2 24.42 3.10 19.44
N CYS A 3 23.28 3.77 19.26
CA CYS A 3 22.73 4.02 17.92
C CYS A 3 23.68 4.82 17.04
N ARG A 4 24.42 5.76 17.62
CA ARG A 4 25.41 6.55 16.90
C ARG A 4 26.67 5.75 16.58
N GLU A 5 27.11 4.88 17.49
CA GLU A 5 28.30 4.04 17.34
C GLU A 5 28.08 2.98 16.23
N PHE A 6 26.89 2.41 16.14
CA PHE A 6 26.55 1.33 15.20
C PHE A 6 25.69 1.78 14.01
N ASP A 7 25.50 3.09 13.82
CA ASP A 7 24.67 3.68 12.75
C ASP A 7 23.24 3.08 12.70
N VAL A 8 22.60 2.98 13.85
CA VAL A 8 21.26 2.41 14.01
C VAL A 8 20.21 3.52 14.01
N THR A 9 19.21 3.40 13.14
CA THR A 9 18.04 4.27 13.13
C THR A 9 17.08 3.88 14.26
N LEU A 10 16.60 4.87 15.03
CA LEU A 10 15.52 4.65 15.98
C LEU A 10 14.16 4.63 15.26
N SER A 11 13.36 3.60 15.52
CA SER A 11 11.93 3.60 15.22
C SER A 11 11.19 3.88 16.52
N LEU A 12 10.62 5.07 16.64
CA LEU A 12 9.92 5.51 17.85
C LEU A 12 8.47 5.02 17.75
N GLY A 13 8.15 4.01 18.56
CA GLY A 13 6.90 3.28 18.51
C GLY A 13 5.70 4.01 19.08
N ASP A 14 4.55 3.48 18.76
CA ASP A 14 3.20 3.96 18.99
C ASP A 14 2.45 3.02 19.95
N GLY A 15 2.83 3.02 21.21
CA GLY A 15 2.21 2.21 22.26
C GLY A 15 0.73 2.53 22.50
N LEU A 16 0.31 3.74 22.13
CA LEU A 16 -1.07 4.23 22.24
C LEU A 16 -1.74 4.44 20.88
N ARG A 17 -1.30 3.70 19.85
CA ARG A 17 -1.98 3.74 18.54
C ARG A 17 -3.42 3.28 18.66
N PRO A 18 -4.36 3.84 17.84
CA PRO A 18 -5.75 3.40 17.83
C PRO A 18 -5.89 1.90 17.55
N GLY A 19 -6.55 1.19 18.45
CA GLY A 19 -6.89 -0.24 18.32
C GLY A 19 -8.29 -0.46 17.72
N ALA A 20 -9.08 0.62 17.58
CA ALA A 20 -10.38 0.67 16.93
C ALA A 20 -10.60 2.05 16.35
N LEU A 21 -11.56 2.21 15.42
CA LEU A 21 -11.87 3.53 14.85
C LEU A 21 -12.30 4.55 15.91
N ALA A 22 -12.90 4.09 17.01
CA ALA A 22 -13.33 4.96 18.12
C ALA A 22 -12.17 5.63 18.86
N ASP A 23 -10.96 5.06 18.79
CA ASP A 23 -9.78 5.56 19.48
C ASP A 23 -8.97 6.55 18.59
N ALA A 24 -9.34 6.70 17.34
CA ALA A 24 -8.62 7.53 16.39
C ALA A 24 -8.67 9.02 16.79
N CYS A 25 -7.50 9.66 16.80
CA CYS A 25 -7.34 11.05 17.23
C CYS A 25 -7.78 11.35 18.68
N ASP A 26 -7.80 10.34 19.54
CA ASP A 26 -8.07 10.55 20.95
C ASP A 26 -6.93 11.34 21.64
N PRO A 27 -7.16 11.88 22.86
CA PRO A 27 -6.12 12.61 23.57
C PRO A 27 -4.85 11.79 23.83
N ALA A 28 -4.96 10.47 24.00
CA ALA A 28 -3.81 9.62 24.28
C ALA A 28 -2.92 9.47 23.03
N GLN A 29 -3.49 9.22 21.87
CA GLN A 29 -2.75 9.17 20.60
C GLN A 29 -2.05 10.50 20.31
N ILE A 30 -2.72 11.63 20.51
CA ILE A 30 -2.13 12.95 20.25
C ILE A 30 -1.02 13.28 21.25
N ALA A 31 -1.19 12.96 22.54
CA ALA A 31 -0.16 13.14 23.54
C ALA A 31 1.08 12.28 23.25
N GLU A 32 0.90 11.03 22.82
CA GLU A 32 2.00 10.18 22.39
C GLU A 32 2.76 10.80 21.21
N LEU A 33 2.08 11.27 20.17
CA LEU A 33 2.72 11.90 19.02
C LEU A 33 3.55 13.14 19.44
N GLN A 34 3.07 13.93 20.42
CA GLN A 34 3.83 15.05 20.98
C GLN A 34 5.14 14.57 21.62
N VAL A 35 5.05 13.55 22.49
CA VAL A 35 6.23 12.98 23.18
C VAL A 35 7.21 12.38 22.16
N LEU A 36 6.71 11.61 21.20
CA LEU A 36 7.55 11.03 20.15
C LEU A 36 8.25 12.11 19.30
N SER A 37 7.58 13.23 19.02
CA SER A 37 8.17 14.36 18.30
C SER A 37 9.29 15.03 19.10
N GLU A 38 9.15 15.13 20.41
CA GLU A 38 10.22 15.64 21.30
C GLU A 38 11.41 14.70 21.38
N LEU A 39 11.15 13.39 21.52
CA LEU A 39 12.19 12.37 21.57
C LEU A 39 12.95 12.28 20.24
N ALA A 40 12.24 12.42 19.11
CA ALA A 40 12.85 12.45 17.78
C ALA A 40 13.83 13.63 17.64
N ARG A 41 13.44 14.81 18.06
CA ARG A 41 14.35 15.99 18.06
C ARG A 41 15.60 15.73 18.89
N ARG A 42 15.43 15.20 20.10
CA ARG A 42 16.57 14.86 20.97
C ARG A 42 17.52 13.83 20.35
N ALA A 43 16.98 12.83 19.63
CA ALA A 43 17.79 11.83 18.95
C ALA A 43 18.57 12.45 17.78
N ILE A 44 17.92 13.29 16.98
CA ILE A 44 18.57 14.01 15.86
C ILE A 44 19.67 14.94 16.37
N ASP A 45 19.41 15.70 17.43
CA ASP A 45 20.40 16.58 18.07
C ASP A 45 21.60 15.75 18.61
N GLY A 46 21.35 14.50 19.00
CA GLY A 46 22.36 13.52 19.39
C GLY A 46 23.08 12.83 18.22
N GLY A 47 22.76 13.17 16.97
CA GLY A 47 23.37 12.59 15.77
C GLY A 47 22.83 11.19 15.42
N VAL A 48 21.57 10.88 15.75
CA VAL A 48 20.93 9.59 15.49
C VAL A 48 19.77 9.75 14.50
N GLN A 49 19.71 8.89 13.50
CA GLN A 49 18.57 8.83 12.58
C GLN A 49 17.30 8.32 13.28
N VAL A 50 16.15 8.86 12.88
CA VAL A 50 14.86 8.56 13.53
C VAL A 50 13.77 8.41 12.49
N MET A 51 12.89 7.45 12.70
CA MET A 51 11.55 7.39 12.13
C MET A 51 10.51 7.26 13.25
N LEU A 52 9.28 7.65 13.00
CA LEU A 52 8.16 7.48 13.93
C LEU A 52 7.23 6.40 13.40
N GLU A 53 6.64 5.66 14.33
CA GLU A 53 5.52 4.77 14.04
C GLU A 53 4.20 5.49 14.30
N GLY A 54 3.14 5.08 13.64
CA GLY A 54 1.88 5.77 13.68
C GLY A 54 0.67 4.91 13.38
N PRO A 55 -0.48 5.53 13.16
CA PRO A 55 -1.75 4.98 13.57
C PRO A 55 -2.09 3.64 12.91
N GLY A 56 -2.86 2.82 13.69
CA GLY A 56 -3.51 1.60 13.25
C GLY A 56 -4.89 1.88 12.67
N HIS A 57 -5.92 1.83 13.51
CA HIS A 57 -7.31 2.06 13.08
C HIS A 57 -7.60 3.56 12.93
N VAL A 58 -7.98 4.00 11.72
CA VAL A 58 -8.32 5.40 11.45
C VAL A 58 -9.47 5.49 10.46
N PRO A 59 -10.55 6.21 10.78
CA PRO A 59 -11.61 6.49 9.81
C PRO A 59 -11.04 7.07 8.51
N LEU A 60 -11.49 6.58 7.35
CA LEU A 60 -10.94 6.95 6.06
C LEU A 60 -10.77 8.46 5.86
N ALA A 61 -11.77 9.24 6.29
CA ALA A 61 -11.76 10.70 6.17
C ALA A 61 -10.68 11.39 7.02
N GLN A 62 -10.12 10.71 8.02
CA GLN A 62 -9.13 11.27 8.93
C GLN A 62 -7.69 10.87 8.58
N VAL A 63 -7.49 9.85 7.75
CA VAL A 63 -6.16 9.31 7.41
C VAL A 63 -5.22 10.42 6.94
N GLN A 64 -5.63 11.19 5.93
CA GLN A 64 -4.79 12.24 5.38
C GLN A 64 -4.43 13.32 6.41
N THR A 65 -5.37 13.68 7.27
CA THR A 65 -5.16 14.70 8.32
C THR A 65 -4.14 14.22 9.35
N GLN A 66 -4.21 12.97 9.79
CA GLN A 66 -3.27 12.41 10.75
C GLN A 66 -1.84 12.33 10.19
N ILE A 67 -1.68 11.93 8.91
CA ILE A 67 -0.37 11.91 8.27
C ILE A 67 0.23 13.33 8.21
N ARG A 68 -0.56 14.31 7.78
CA ARG A 68 -0.09 15.72 7.73
C ARG A 68 0.26 16.27 9.10
N LEU A 69 -0.54 15.98 10.12
CA LEU A 69 -0.27 16.40 11.49
C LEU A 69 1.09 15.90 11.98
N GLN A 70 1.39 14.61 11.78
CA GLN A 70 2.70 14.05 12.14
C GLN A 70 3.82 14.78 11.39
N LYS A 71 3.68 14.96 10.07
CA LYS A 71 4.71 15.64 9.27
C LYS A 71 4.97 17.07 9.73
N GLU A 72 3.93 17.79 10.07
CA GLU A 72 4.04 19.16 10.61
C GLU A 72 4.73 19.19 11.98
N MET A 73 4.32 18.30 12.89
CA MET A 73 4.88 18.24 14.25
C MET A 73 6.35 17.83 14.29
N THR A 74 6.79 17.01 13.34
CA THR A 74 8.15 16.45 13.29
C THR A 74 9.08 17.13 12.30
N GLY A 75 8.59 18.09 11.51
CA GLY A 75 9.37 18.70 10.44
C GLY A 75 9.63 17.75 9.25
N GLY A 76 8.72 16.81 9.03
CA GLY A 76 8.79 15.90 7.87
C GLY A 76 9.55 14.60 8.09
N LEU A 77 9.84 14.20 9.31
CA LEU A 77 10.52 12.92 9.60
C LEU A 77 9.79 11.73 9.00
N PRO A 78 10.52 10.64 8.67
CA PRO A 78 9.93 9.42 8.16
C PRO A 78 8.85 8.87 9.09
N PHE A 79 7.75 8.42 8.49
CA PHE A 79 6.56 7.94 9.19
C PHE A 79 6.15 6.56 8.68
N TYR A 80 6.13 5.60 9.61
CA TYR A 80 5.74 4.22 9.41
C TYR A 80 4.35 4.00 10.02
N VAL A 81 3.39 3.53 9.22
CA VAL A 81 1.99 3.40 9.65
C VAL A 81 1.51 1.95 9.57
N LEU A 82 0.66 1.54 10.51
CA LEU A 82 0.01 0.24 10.52
C LEU A 82 -1.29 0.29 9.71
N GLY A 83 -1.19 0.12 8.44
CA GLY A 83 -2.32 0.28 7.53
C GLY A 83 -2.35 1.67 6.92
N PRO A 84 -3.22 2.59 7.37
CA PRO A 84 -4.27 2.48 8.40
C PRO A 84 -5.46 1.58 8.04
N ILE A 85 -6.01 0.90 9.04
CA ILE A 85 -7.20 0.07 8.93
C ILE A 85 -8.43 0.97 9.00
N VAL A 86 -9.22 1.04 7.94
CA VAL A 86 -10.25 2.07 7.77
C VAL A 86 -11.67 1.67 8.17
N THR A 87 -11.85 0.43 8.64
CA THR A 87 -13.10 -0.07 9.21
C THR A 87 -12.83 -1.24 10.13
N ASP A 88 -13.62 -1.37 11.21
CA ASP A 88 -13.45 -2.41 12.22
C ASP A 88 -14.30 -3.67 11.96
N VAL A 89 -15.18 -3.64 10.96
CA VAL A 89 -16.18 -4.71 10.74
C VAL A 89 -15.72 -5.77 9.75
N ALA A 90 -14.45 -5.83 9.41
CA ALA A 90 -13.93 -6.72 8.39
C ALA A 90 -12.79 -7.66 8.88
N PRO A 91 -12.84 -8.28 10.09
CA PRO A 91 -11.84 -9.27 10.46
C PRO A 91 -11.78 -10.41 9.43
N GLY A 92 -10.57 -10.85 9.10
CA GLY A 92 -10.32 -11.78 7.99
C GLY A 92 -10.02 -11.08 6.66
N TYR A 93 -10.32 -9.78 6.56
CA TYR A 93 -10.06 -8.94 5.39
C TYR A 93 -9.26 -7.67 5.74
N ASP A 94 -8.59 -7.65 6.89
CA ASP A 94 -7.86 -6.48 7.37
C ASP A 94 -6.71 -6.06 6.43
N HIS A 95 -6.14 -6.99 5.66
CA HIS A 95 -5.21 -6.68 4.58
C HIS A 95 -5.81 -5.79 3.48
N ILE A 96 -7.12 -5.91 3.23
CA ILE A 96 -7.84 -5.07 2.26
C ILE A 96 -8.11 -3.69 2.87
N THR A 97 -8.65 -3.64 4.09
CA THR A 97 -8.95 -2.37 4.77
C THR A 97 -7.69 -1.54 5.01
N SER A 98 -6.59 -2.21 5.36
CA SER A 98 -5.25 -1.64 5.48
C SER A 98 -4.71 -1.12 4.15
N ALA A 99 -4.88 -1.87 3.06
CA ALA A 99 -4.42 -1.42 1.74
C ALA A 99 -5.16 -0.15 1.28
N ILE A 100 -6.46 -0.03 1.58
CA ILE A 100 -7.25 1.17 1.28
C ILE A 100 -6.69 2.39 2.04
N GLY A 101 -6.53 2.27 3.36
CA GLY A 101 -5.99 3.36 4.18
C GLY A 101 -4.52 3.63 3.88
N GLY A 102 -3.73 2.59 3.64
CA GLY A 102 -2.32 2.68 3.30
C GLY A 102 -2.06 3.45 2.01
N ALA A 103 -2.86 3.23 0.97
CA ALA A 103 -2.75 4.00 -0.27
C ALA A 103 -2.99 5.50 -0.03
N ILE A 104 -3.98 5.85 0.77
CA ILE A 104 -4.28 7.24 1.13
C ILE A 104 -3.18 7.83 2.02
N ALA A 105 -2.71 7.08 3.02
CA ALA A 105 -1.66 7.51 3.92
C ALA A 105 -0.34 7.76 3.18
N ALA A 106 0.08 6.83 2.32
CA ALA A 106 1.30 6.97 1.54
C ALA A 106 1.21 8.12 0.53
N ALA A 107 0.06 8.29 -0.13
CA ALA A 107 -0.17 9.45 -1.02
C ALA A 107 -0.16 10.78 -0.24
N ALA A 108 -0.55 10.79 1.04
CA ALA A 108 -0.53 11.95 1.90
C ALA A 108 0.84 12.26 2.54
N GLY A 109 1.80 11.33 2.46
CA GLY A 109 3.17 11.55 2.93
C GLY A 109 3.74 10.50 3.90
N ALA A 110 3.03 9.42 4.21
CA ALA A 110 3.63 8.30 4.92
C ALA A 110 4.75 7.66 4.06
N ASP A 111 5.85 7.27 4.70
CA ASP A 111 7.05 6.76 4.02
C ASP A 111 7.11 5.24 4.01
N PHE A 112 6.56 4.60 5.06
CA PHE A 112 6.54 3.17 5.20
C PHE A 112 5.13 2.68 5.54
N LEU A 113 4.73 1.57 4.94
CA LEU A 113 3.48 0.88 5.24
C LEU A 113 3.79 -0.47 5.87
N CYS A 114 3.28 -0.71 7.07
CA CYS A 114 3.25 -2.04 7.64
C CYS A 114 2.22 -2.88 6.89
N TYR A 115 2.59 -4.12 6.53
CA TYR A 115 1.58 -5.04 6.01
C TYR A 115 0.67 -5.52 7.15
N VAL A 116 -0.58 -5.76 6.82
CA VAL A 116 -1.58 -6.37 7.69
C VAL A 116 -2.06 -7.65 7.02
N THR A 117 -2.22 -8.71 7.79
CA THR A 117 -2.59 -10.02 7.26
C THR A 117 -4.09 -10.29 7.35
N PRO A 118 -4.63 -11.29 6.61
CA PRO A 118 -6.00 -11.76 6.83
C PRO A 118 -6.26 -12.26 8.26
N SER A 119 -5.21 -12.69 8.96
CA SER A 119 -5.30 -13.21 10.33
C SER A 119 -5.30 -12.13 11.41
N GLU A 120 -5.12 -10.85 11.05
CA GLU A 120 -5.12 -9.74 12.01
C GLU A 120 -6.38 -9.77 12.86
N HIS A 121 -6.25 -9.50 14.17
CA HIS A 121 -7.31 -9.59 15.18
C HIS A 121 -7.90 -11.00 15.42
N LEU A 122 -7.46 -12.05 14.70
CA LEU A 122 -8.03 -13.39 14.78
C LEU A 122 -7.05 -14.43 15.29
N SER A 123 -5.81 -14.45 14.78
CA SER A 123 -4.81 -15.45 15.10
C SER A 123 -3.40 -15.05 14.66
N LEU A 124 -2.40 -15.83 15.02
CA LEU A 124 -1.06 -15.69 14.44
C LEU A 124 -1.10 -16.05 12.94
N PRO A 125 -0.53 -15.21 12.07
CA PRO A 125 -0.52 -15.46 10.65
C PRO A 125 0.42 -16.63 10.29
N ASN A 126 0.03 -17.40 9.29
CA ASN A 126 0.92 -18.33 8.60
C ASN A 126 1.65 -17.62 7.43
N ALA A 127 2.52 -18.36 6.72
CA ALA A 127 3.29 -17.78 5.61
C ALA A 127 2.42 -17.29 4.43
N GLU A 128 1.28 -17.92 4.18
CA GLU A 128 0.34 -17.52 3.12
C GLU A 128 -0.40 -16.23 3.51
N ASP A 129 -0.79 -16.09 4.76
CA ASP A 129 -1.37 -14.86 5.30
C ASP A 129 -0.38 -13.69 5.17
N VAL A 130 0.89 -13.92 5.52
CA VAL A 130 1.96 -12.91 5.37
C VAL A 130 2.14 -12.53 3.91
N TRP A 131 2.19 -13.51 3.00
CA TRP A 131 2.29 -13.24 1.57
C TRP A 131 1.13 -12.37 1.07
N THR A 132 -0.10 -12.73 1.45
CA THR A 132 -1.32 -11.99 1.08
C THR A 132 -1.27 -10.54 1.59
N GLY A 133 -0.88 -10.34 2.84
CA GLY A 133 -0.73 -9.01 3.44
C GLY A 133 0.32 -8.16 2.75
N VAL A 134 1.50 -8.75 2.45
CA VAL A 134 2.58 -8.05 1.75
C VAL A 134 2.16 -7.66 0.33
N VAL A 135 1.49 -8.55 -0.41
CA VAL A 135 0.98 -8.23 -1.76
C VAL A 135 -0.03 -7.10 -1.71
N ALA A 136 -1.00 -7.14 -0.79
CA ALA A 136 -1.99 -6.08 -0.62
C ALA A 136 -1.33 -4.73 -0.32
N THR A 137 -0.35 -4.71 0.58
CA THR A 137 0.38 -3.50 0.95
C THR A 137 1.24 -2.97 -0.21
N ARG A 138 1.88 -3.84 -1.00
CA ARG A 138 2.62 -3.44 -2.20
C ARG A 138 1.71 -2.80 -3.26
N ILE A 139 0.47 -3.28 -3.40
CA ILE A 139 -0.53 -2.66 -4.30
C ILE A 139 -0.85 -1.25 -3.81
N ALA A 140 -1.09 -1.08 -2.50
CA ALA A 140 -1.35 0.23 -1.91
C ALA A 140 -0.18 1.22 -2.10
N ALA A 141 1.04 0.76 -1.82
CA ALA A 141 2.25 1.55 -1.99
C ALA A 141 2.46 1.98 -3.46
N HIS A 142 2.32 1.06 -4.40
CA HIS A 142 2.45 1.36 -5.82
C HIS A 142 1.40 2.38 -6.32
N ALA A 143 0.15 2.23 -5.89
CA ALA A 143 -0.90 3.21 -6.20
C ALA A 143 -0.57 4.62 -5.67
N ALA A 144 0.01 4.70 -4.47
CA ALA A 144 0.45 5.95 -3.89
C ALA A 144 1.68 6.53 -4.61
N ASP A 145 2.62 5.69 -5.05
CA ASP A 145 3.80 6.12 -5.80
C ASP A 145 3.42 6.75 -7.15
N ILE A 146 2.41 6.19 -7.83
CA ILE A 146 1.81 6.81 -9.03
C ILE A 146 1.20 8.16 -8.68
N ALA A 147 0.42 8.24 -7.60
CA ALA A 147 -0.25 9.47 -7.19
C ALA A 147 0.74 10.58 -6.81
N LYS A 148 1.88 10.21 -6.21
CA LYS A 148 2.99 11.13 -5.89
C LYS A 148 3.83 11.51 -7.10
N GLY A 149 3.64 10.87 -8.25
CA GLY A 149 4.44 11.10 -9.46
C GLY A 149 5.89 10.62 -9.33
N LEU A 150 6.15 9.57 -8.56
CA LEU A 150 7.51 9.05 -8.41
C LEU A 150 8.04 8.52 -9.74
N PRO A 151 9.32 8.80 -10.06
CA PRO A 151 9.92 8.36 -11.30
C PRO A 151 9.81 6.83 -11.50
N GLY A 152 9.32 6.40 -12.65
CA GLY A 152 9.18 4.99 -13.01
C GLY A 152 7.89 4.30 -12.53
N ALA A 153 7.17 4.85 -11.54
CA ALA A 153 5.92 4.23 -11.05
C ALA A 153 4.87 4.09 -12.16
N ALA A 154 4.53 5.19 -12.82
CA ALA A 154 3.59 5.18 -13.94
C ALA A 154 4.09 4.40 -15.17
N ASP A 155 5.40 4.27 -15.35
CA ASP A 155 5.98 3.51 -16.45
C ASP A 155 5.71 2.02 -16.33
N TRP A 156 5.68 1.48 -15.10
CA TRP A 156 5.32 0.09 -14.88
C TRP A 156 3.89 -0.19 -15.34
N ASP A 157 2.93 0.67 -14.96
CA ASP A 157 1.53 0.56 -15.43
C ASP A 157 1.37 0.80 -16.93
N ARG A 158 2.14 1.72 -17.51
CA ARG A 158 2.15 1.93 -18.96
C ARG A 158 2.57 0.66 -19.70
N ARG A 159 3.64 -0.01 -19.27
CA ARG A 159 4.10 -1.28 -19.84
C ARG A 159 3.04 -2.38 -19.72
N MET A 160 2.38 -2.48 -18.55
CA MET A 160 1.26 -3.40 -18.37
C MET A 160 0.10 -3.07 -19.33
N SER A 161 -0.23 -1.79 -19.52
CA SER A 161 -1.28 -1.34 -20.42
C SER A 161 -0.96 -1.70 -21.88
N GLU A 162 0.27 -1.55 -22.30
CA GLU A 162 0.76 -1.94 -23.63
C GLU A 162 0.65 -3.44 -23.83
N ALA A 163 1.09 -4.24 -22.86
CA ALA A 163 0.97 -5.70 -22.89
C ALA A 163 -0.50 -6.18 -22.93
N ARG A 164 -1.40 -5.49 -22.20
CA ARG A 164 -2.85 -5.75 -22.25
C ARG A 164 -3.44 -5.43 -23.62
N ALA A 165 -3.08 -4.29 -24.21
CA ALA A 165 -3.54 -3.90 -25.53
C ALA A 165 -3.05 -4.86 -26.62
N ALA A 166 -1.84 -5.39 -26.50
CA ALA A 166 -1.26 -6.39 -27.36
C ALA A 166 -1.81 -7.80 -27.12
N GLN A 167 -2.50 -8.02 -25.99
CA GLN A 167 -2.91 -9.37 -25.52
C GLN A 167 -1.71 -10.29 -25.23
N ASP A 168 -0.56 -9.73 -24.92
CA ASP A 168 0.66 -10.43 -24.54
C ASP A 168 0.59 -10.91 -23.08
N TRP A 169 0.06 -12.11 -22.88
CA TRP A 169 -0.13 -12.71 -21.56
C TRP A 169 1.19 -13.01 -20.84
N LYS A 170 2.24 -13.31 -21.57
CA LYS A 170 3.55 -13.57 -20.97
C LYS A 170 4.06 -12.31 -20.28
N THR A 171 4.13 -11.22 -21.01
CA THR A 171 4.57 -9.93 -20.47
C THR A 171 3.62 -9.41 -19.36
N GLN A 172 2.30 -9.61 -19.49
CA GLN A 172 1.35 -9.26 -18.44
C GLN A 172 1.66 -9.97 -17.12
N ILE A 173 1.93 -11.29 -17.17
CA ILE A 173 2.24 -12.08 -15.97
C ILE A 173 3.58 -11.66 -15.37
N GLU A 174 4.62 -11.45 -16.19
CA GLU A 174 5.93 -10.99 -15.76
C GLU A 174 5.88 -9.60 -15.05
N LEU A 175 4.95 -8.75 -15.46
CA LEU A 175 4.76 -7.43 -14.89
C LEU A 175 3.84 -7.42 -13.66
N CYS A 176 3.20 -8.52 -13.27
CA CYS A 176 2.32 -8.54 -12.09
C CYS A 176 3.10 -8.33 -10.79
N ILE A 177 2.47 -7.71 -9.80
CA ILE A 177 2.98 -7.65 -8.42
C ILE A 177 3.08 -9.06 -7.82
N ASP A 178 2.12 -9.94 -8.16
CA ASP A 178 2.13 -11.37 -7.85
C ASP A 178 2.00 -12.20 -9.13
N PRO A 179 3.11 -12.47 -9.83
CA PRO A 179 3.10 -13.25 -11.06
C PRO A 179 2.70 -14.70 -10.85
N HIS A 180 2.98 -15.26 -9.66
CA HIS A 180 2.64 -16.65 -9.34
C HIS A 180 1.12 -16.85 -9.29
N LEU A 181 0.41 -16.02 -8.54
CA LEU A 181 -1.05 -16.05 -8.47
C LEU A 181 -1.68 -15.76 -9.83
N ALA A 182 -1.15 -14.80 -10.56
CA ALA A 182 -1.62 -14.44 -11.89
C ALA A 182 -1.52 -15.63 -12.87
N GLN A 183 -0.36 -16.31 -12.88
CA GLN A 183 -0.14 -17.52 -13.69
C GLN A 183 -1.10 -18.66 -13.30
N GLN A 184 -1.26 -18.91 -11.99
CA GLN A 184 -2.17 -19.94 -11.48
C GLN A 184 -3.62 -19.67 -11.92
N LYS A 185 -4.10 -18.45 -11.75
CA LYS A 185 -5.47 -18.06 -12.16
C LYS A 185 -5.66 -18.15 -13.67
N ARG A 186 -4.65 -17.71 -14.45
CA ARG A 186 -4.69 -17.82 -15.91
C ARG A 186 -4.75 -19.26 -16.38
N SER A 187 -3.95 -20.15 -15.80
CA SER A 187 -3.91 -21.58 -16.16
C SER A 187 -5.19 -22.34 -15.77
N ALA A 188 -5.83 -21.95 -14.66
CA ALA A 188 -7.10 -22.53 -14.23
C ALA A 188 -8.29 -22.09 -15.10
N GLY A 189 -8.20 -20.91 -15.73
CA GLY A 189 -9.22 -20.35 -16.60
C GLY A 189 -9.09 -20.88 -18.03
N LYS A 190 -9.79 -21.98 -18.38
CA LYS A 190 -9.83 -22.49 -19.74
C LYS A 190 -10.60 -21.50 -20.64
N SER A 191 -9.91 -20.85 -21.57
CA SER A 191 -10.51 -20.08 -22.66
C SER A 191 -10.46 -20.91 -23.94
N GLN A 192 -11.51 -20.86 -24.76
CA GLN A 192 -11.51 -21.45 -26.10
C GLN A 192 -10.57 -20.68 -27.06
N ASN A 193 -10.27 -19.44 -26.73
CA ASN A 193 -9.35 -18.58 -27.47
C ASN A 193 -8.23 -18.14 -26.51
N GLU A 194 -6.99 -18.52 -26.82
CA GLU A 194 -5.82 -18.23 -25.98
C GLU A 194 -5.49 -16.72 -25.90
N ASP A 195 -5.92 -15.92 -26.88
CA ASP A 195 -5.68 -14.49 -26.91
C ASP A 195 -6.49 -13.72 -25.87
N VAL A 196 -7.62 -14.26 -25.39
CA VAL A 196 -8.50 -13.61 -24.42
C VAL A 196 -8.68 -14.46 -23.17
N CYS A 197 -9.05 -13.82 -22.06
CA CYS A 197 -9.43 -14.55 -20.85
C CYS A 197 -10.85 -15.11 -20.96
N SER A 198 -11.15 -16.16 -20.20
CA SER A 198 -12.48 -16.80 -20.17
C SER A 198 -13.59 -15.89 -19.63
N MET A 199 -13.25 -14.78 -18.94
CA MET A 199 -14.22 -13.84 -18.39
C MET A 199 -14.98 -13.08 -19.47
N CYS A 200 -14.27 -12.46 -20.42
CA CYS A 200 -14.88 -11.61 -21.46
C CYS A 200 -15.00 -12.35 -22.80
N GLY A 201 -14.13 -13.32 -23.09
CA GLY A 201 -14.12 -14.04 -24.36
C GLY A 201 -14.07 -13.07 -25.56
N ASP A 202 -14.98 -13.23 -26.48
CA ASP A 202 -15.07 -12.40 -27.69
C ASP A 202 -15.50 -10.94 -27.43
N TYR A 203 -16.04 -10.65 -26.24
CA TYR A 203 -16.42 -9.28 -25.84
C TYR A 203 -15.29 -8.55 -25.12
N CYS A 204 -14.05 -9.06 -25.16
CA CYS A 204 -12.90 -8.38 -24.57
C CYS A 204 -12.74 -6.99 -25.17
N VAL A 205 -12.69 -5.95 -24.32
CA VAL A 205 -12.59 -4.56 -24.77
C VAL A 205 -11.38 -4.31 -25.68
N PHE A 206 -10.26 -4.96 -25.42
CA PHE A 206 -9.06 -4.84 -26.26
C PHE A 206 -9.26 -5.49 -27.63
N LYS A 207 -9.92 -6.66 -27.70
CA LYS A 207 -10.29 -7.31 -28.97
C LYS A 207 -11.26 -6.43 -29.77
N VAL A 208 -12.34 -5.98 -29.14
CA VAL A 208 -13.35 -5.12 -29.78
C VAL A 208 -12.73 -3.81 -30.28
N ARG A 209 -11.82 -3.18 -29.52
CA ARG A 209 -11.12 -1.96 -29.96
C ARG A 209 -10.17 -2.23 -31.13
N LYS A 210 -9.46 -3.34 -31.12
CA LYS A 210 -8.57 -3.75 -32.20
C LYS A 210 -9.36 -3.98 -33.50
N ASP A 211 -10.49 -4.68 -33.42
CA ASP A 211 -11.36 -4.96 -34.56
C ASP A 211 -12.03 -3.70 -35.12
N ARG A 212 -12.34 -2.71 -34.25
CA ARG A 212 -12.92 -1.40 -34.66
C ARG A 212 -11.87 -0.40 -35.14
N ALA A 213 -10.62 -0.51 -34.72
CA ALA A 213 -9.55 0.41 -35.12
C ALA A 213 -9.20 0.31 -36.64
N ILE A 214 -9.69 -0.73 -37.33
CA ILE A 214 -9.61 -0.85 -38.78
C ILE A 214 -10.46 0.22 -39.52
N GLY A 215 -11.34 0.96 -38.79
CA GLY A 215 -12.22 1.98 -39.35
C GLY A 215 -11.92 3.43 -38.94
N VAL A 216 -10.99 3.68 -38.03
CA VAL A 216 -10.69 5.04 -37.57
C VAL A 216 -9.45 5.56 -38.28
N ARG A 217 -9.67 6.38 -39.33
CA ARG A 217 -8.60 7.23 -39.88
C ARG A 217 -8.08 8.12 -38.74
N LYS A 218 -6.78 8.02 -38.45
CA LYS A 218 -6.11 9.03 -37.66
C LYS A 218 -6.22 10.37 -38.38
N PRO A 219 -6.51 11.48 -37.69
CA PRO A 219 -6.46 12.80 -38.26
C PRO A 219 -5.04 13.17 -38.68
#